data_ac7a1fbd34253de437657813bce73932
#
_entry.id   ac7a1fbd34253de437657813bce73932
#
_cell.length_a   1.000
_cell.length_b   1.000
_cell.length_c   1.000
_cell.angle_alpha   90.00
_cell.angle_beta   90.00
_cell.angle_gamma   90.00
#
_symmetry.space_group_name_H-M   'P 1'
#
loop_
_entity.id
_entity.type
_entity.pdbx_description
1 polymer ?
#
loop_
_entity_poly.entity_id
_entity_poly.type
_entity_poly.pdbx_seq_one_letter_code
_entity_poly.pdbx_strand_id
1 'polypeptide(L)'
;MGFDIALFDQSLVQKQAVNEIIKCNDFTADYGLALTTAQVLELVETRGRALNANGRVEFGGGVIDKVIKEFCDSPYISTYNYEQTLHELIEMFYYYKNETLDLISDDDLIKFMKTAFDGTCQGSLELLAGRELDRFARNLRGGYVCGFSEDDNYEDEGDSDGKY
;
A
#
# COMPACT_ATOMS: atom_id res chain seq x y z
N MET A 1 6.39 25.68 -27.97
CA MET A 1 6.88 25.49 -26.68
C MET A 1 5.90 25.04 -25.67
N GLY A 2 4.76 24.58 -26.12
CA GLY A 2 3.76 24.07 -25.23
C GLY A 2 4.25 22.90 -24.41
N PHE A 3 5.20 22.14 -24.96
CA PHE A 3 5.69 21.01 -24.22
C PHE A 3 6.49 21.43 -23.00
N ASP A 4 7.05 22.62 -23.02
CA ASP A 4 7.81 23.10 -21.87
C ASP A 4 6.92 23.33 -20.67
N ILE A 5 5.70 23.77 -20.90
CA ILE A 5 4.77 24.00 -19.83
C ILE A 5 4.39 22.68 -19.17
N ALA A 6 4.14 21.65 -19.97
CA ALA A 6 3.79 20.36 -19.43
C ALA A 6 4.93 19.77 -18.57
N LEU A 7 6.16 19.90 -19.05
CA LEU A 7 7.30 19.41 -18.29
C LEU A 7 7.47 20.19 -16.99
N PHE A 8 7.24 21.50 -17.06
CA PHE A 8 7.33 22.34 -15.90
C PHE A 8 6.29 21.95 -14.84
N ASP A 9 5.07 21.69 -15.28
CA ASP A 9 4.01 21.28 -14.38
C ASP A 9 4.33 19.94 -13.73
N GLN A 10 4.87 18.97 -14.48
CA GLN A 10 5.27 17.70 -13.93
C GLN A 10 6.35 17.85 -12.88
N SER A 11 7.30 18.75 -13.16
CA SER A 11 8.38 19.00 -12.23
C SER A 11 7.85 19.58 -10.91
N LEU A 12 6.88 20.49 -11.00
CA LEU A 12 6.31 21.08 -9.80
C LEU A 12 5.52 20.06 -9.00
N VAL A 13 4.72 19.24 -9.68
CA VAL A 13 3.94 18.20 -9.01
C VAL A 13 4.87 17.22 -8.32
N GLN A 14 5.96 16.86 -8.99
CA GLN A 14 6.92 15.93 -8.43
C GLN A 14 7.60 16.53 -7.20
N LYS A 15 7.97 17.80 -7.28
CA LYS A 15 8.58 18.48 -6.14
C LYS A 15 7.65 18.54 -4.95
N GLN A 16 6.38 18.81 -5.20
CA GLN A 16 5.39 18.87 -4.13
C GLN A 16 5.26 17.50 -3.46
N ALA A 17 5.20 16.44 -4.26
CA ALA A 17 5.10 15.09 -3.72
C ALA A 17 6.32 14.76 -2.88
N VAL A 18 7.51 15.09 -3.38
CA VAL A 18 8.74 14.81 -2.65
C VAL A 18 8.75 15.56 -1.32
N ASN A 19 8.37 16.83 -1.33
CA ASN A 19 8.35 17.62 -0.09
C ASN A 19 7.38 17.05 0.93
N GLU A 20 6.21 16.63 0.49
CA GLU A 20 5.22 16.06 1.40
C GLU A 20 5.69 14.73 1.98
N ILE A 21 6.32 13.92 1.16
CA ILE A 21 6.80 12.61 1.62
C ILE A 21 7.99 12.76 2.56
N ILE A 22 8.88 13.70 2.27
CA ILE A 22 10.04 13.95 3.12
C ILE A 22 9.59 14.34 4.54
N LYS A 23 8.48 15.04 4.65
CA LYS A 23 7.96 15.42 5.96
C LYS A 23 7.57 14.20 6.80
N CYS A 24 7.32 13.08 6.18
CA CYS A 24 7.03 11.86 6.92
C CYS A 24 8.20 11.43 7.79
N ASN A 25 9.42 11.87 7.46
CA ASN A 25 10.59 11.56 8.28
C ASN A 25 10.43 12.06 9.71
N ASP A 26 9.71 13.16 9.90
CA ASP A 26 9.46 13.65 11.24
C ASP A 26 8.63 12.66 12.05
N PHE A 27 7.69 12.03 11.39
CA PHE A 27 6.84 11.03 12.03
C PHE A 27 7.59 9.72 12.25
N THR A 28 8.37 9.29 11.27
CA THR A 28 9.03 7.99 11.34
C THR A 28 10.33 8.00 12.15
N ALA A 29 10.80 9.18 12.51
CA ALA A 29 12.03 9.29 13.29
C ALA A 29 11.95 8.52 14.59
N ASP A 30 10.79 8.47 15.21
CA ASP A 30 10.60 7.75 16.46
C ASP A 30 10.82 6.25 16.29
N TYR A 31 10.74 5.75 15.07
CA TYR A 31 10.94 4.34 14.76
C TYR A 31 12.32 4.10 14.15
N GLY A 32 13.14 5.13 14.09
CA GLY A 32 14.49 4.99 13.55
C GLY A 32 14.55 4.92 12.04
N LEU A 33 13.50 5.36 11.37
CA LEU A 33 13.41 5.27 9.91
C LEU A 33 13.43 6.65 9.28
N ALA A 34 14.14 6.77 8.17
CA ALA A 34 14.17 8.01 7.42
C ALA A 34 14.50 7.72 5.96
N LEU A 35 14.02 8.58 5.08
CA LEU A 35 14.31 8.47 3.66
C LEU A 35 15.08 9.68 3.22
N THR A 36 16.05 9.47 2.33
CA THR A 36 16.75 10.59 1.70
C THR A 36 15.87 11.14 0.58
N THR A 37 16.21 12.35 0.13
CA THR A 37 15.48 12.94 -0.99
C THR A 37 15.57 12.05 -2.23
N ALA A 38 16.71 11.44 -2.48
CA ALA A 38 16.87 10.56 -3.62
C ALA A 38 15.95 9.34 -3.52
N GLN A 39 15.85 8.77 -2.31
CA GLN A 39 14.98 7.63 -2.10
C GLN A 39 13.51 8.00 -2.28
N VAL A 40 13.12 9.18 -1.79
CA VAL A 40 11.73 9.63 -1.96
C VAL A 40 11.44 9.84 -3.44
N LEU A 41 12.38 10.40 -4.17
CA LEU A 41 12.19 10.61 -5.59
C LEU A 41 11.98 9.28 -6.32
N GLU A 42 12.73 8.26 -5.95
CA GLU A 42 12.55 6.93 -6.52
C GLU A 42 11.17 6.36 -6.20
N LEU A 43 10.68 6.59 -4.99
CA LEU A 43 9.35 6.13 -4.61
C LEU A 43 8.27 6.85 -5.44
N VAL A 44 8.44 8.14 -5.66
CA VAL A 44 7.50 8.89 -6.48
C VAL A 44 7.50 8.35 -7.91
N GLU A 45 8.67 7.96 -8.41
CA GLU A 45 8.76 7.37 -9.74
C GLU A 45 8.07 6.00 -9.80
N THR A 46 8.25 5.20 -8.76
CA THR A 46 7.57 3.90 -8.68
C THR A 46 6.06 4.10 -8.69
N ARG A 47 5.57 5.05 -7.92
CA ARG A 47 4.14 5.37 -7.92
C ARG A 47 3.70 5.81 -9.31
N GLY A 48 4.48 6.64 -9.97
CA GLY A 48 4.14 7.12 -11.30
C GLY A 48 3.96 5.99 -12.28
N ARG A 49 4.86 5.01 -12.25
CA ARG A 49 4.76 3.85 -13.13
C ARG A 49 3.51 3.02 -12.81
N ALA A 50 3.23 2.84 -11.53
CA ALA A 50 2.06 2.07 -11.12
C ALA A 50 0.77 2.78 -11.51
N LEU A 51 0.73 4.09 -11.34
CA LEU A 51 -0.45 4.85 -11.73
C LEU A 51 -0.68 4.76 -13.24
N ASN A 52 0.38 4.91 -14.01
CA ASN A 52 0.25 4.81 -15.46
C ASN A 52 -0.22 3.42 -15.90
N ALA A 53 0.31 2.39 -15.27
CA ALA A 53 -0.07 1.02 -15.62
C ALA A 53 -1.53 0.76 -15.33
N ASN A 54 -2.10 1.47 -14.37
CA ASN A 54 -3.48 1.26 -13.96
C ASN A 54 -4.44 2.37 -14.38
N GLY A 55 -3.97 3.31 -15.20
CA GLY A 55 -4.82 4.38 -15.69
C GLY A 55 -5.30 5.33 -14.60
N ARG A 56 -4.49 5.58 -13.61
CA ARG A 56 -4.89 6.40 -12.46
C ARG A 56 -4.03 7.65 -12.35
N VAL A 57 -4.54 8.63 -11.62
CA VAL A 57 -3.86 9.89 -11.37
C VAL A 57 -3.90 10.16 -9.87
N GLU A 58 -2.80 10.70 -9.33
CA GLU A 58 -2.73 11.02 -7.91
C GLU A 58 -1.74 12.16 -7.72
N PHE A 59 -1.97 12.97 -6.72
CA PHE A 59 -1.13 14.15 -6.47
C PHE A 59 -0.59 14.13 -5.05
N GLY A 60 0.46 14.92 -4.82
CA GLY A 60 1.04 15.08 -3.49
C GLY A 60 1.63 13.80 -2.96
N GLY A 61 1.66 13.64 -1.66
CA GLY A 61 2.18 12.46 -1.00
C GLY A 61 1.28 11.24 -1.15
N GLY A 62 -0.01 11.48 -1.18
CA GLY A 62 -1.03 10.49 -1.49
C GLY A 62 -0.86 9.17 -0.75
N VAL A 63 -0.91 8.08 -1.51
CA VAL A 63 -0.81 6.74 -0.94
C VAL A 63 0.56 6.48 -0.33
N ILE A 64 1.63 7.08 -0.87
CA ILE A 64 2.96 6.88 -0.31
C ILE A 64 3.00 7.36 1.14
N ASP A 65 2.45 8.54 1.41
CA ASP A 65 2.36 9.11 2.73
C ASP A 65 1.61 8.15 3.66
N LYS A 66 0.47 7.64 3.20
CA LYS A 66 -0.36 6.75 4.00
C LYS A 66 0.35 5.43 4.31
N VAL A 67 1.02 4.88 3.32
CA VAL A 67 1.75 3.62 3.50
C VAL A 67 2.89 3.80 4.49
N ILE A 68 3.63 4.90 4.37
CA ILE A 68 4.74 5.17 5.29
C ILE A 68 4.22 5.22 6.73
N LYS A 69 3.15 5.97 6.94
CA LYS A 69 2.65 6.15 8.31
C LYS A 69 2.06 4.88 8.88
N GLU A 70 1.45 4.07 8.03
CA GLU A 70 0.82 2.85 8.51
C GLU A 70 1.85 1.77 8.81
N PHE A 71 2.93 1.69 8.03
CA PHE A 71 3.87 0.57 8.14
C PHE A 71 5.11 0.85 8.99
N CYS A 72 5.34 2.10 9.39
CA CYS A 72 6.60 2.44 10.04
C CYS A 72 6.81 1.77 11.40
N ASP A 73 5.74 1.31 12.04
CA ASP A 73 5.86 0.65 13.32
C ASP A 73 5.88 -0.88 13.20
N SER A 74 5.98 -1.41 12.00
CA SER A 74 6.00 -2.85 11.80
C SER A 74 7.29 -3.46 12.34
N PRO A 75 7.20 -4.55 13.09
CA PRO A 75 8.43 -5.21 13.58
C PRO A 75 9.23 -5.86 12.46
N TYR A 76 8.67 -5.96 11.28
CA TYR A 76 9.34 -6.59 10.14
C TYR A 76 10.03 -5.59 9.22
N ILE A 77 9.96 -4.30 9.53
CA ILE A 77 10.61 -3.26 8.73
C ILE A 77 11.78 -2.70 9.53
N SER A 78 12.94 -2.64 8.89
CA SER A 78 14.15 -2.11 9.51
C SER A 78 14.79 -1.12 8.55
N THR A 79 15.83 -0.45 9.00
CA THR A 79 16.54 0.50 8.14
C THR A 79 17.10 -0.18 6.91
N TYR A 80 17.37 -1.48 6.98
CA TYR A 80 17.97 -2.18 5.86
C TYR A 80 16.97 -2.48 4.75
N ASN A 81 15.73 -2.71 5.08
CA ASN A 81 14.74 -3.07 4.07
C ASN A 81 13.67 -2.01 3.86
N TYR A 82 13.82 -0.86 4.48
CA TYR A 82 12.74 0.13 4.52
C TYR A 82 12.34 0.60 3.11
N GLU A 83 13.30 1.10 2.35
CA GLU A 83 12.99 1.63 1.04
C GLU A 83 12.46 0.56 0.10
N GLN A 84 13.12 -0.59 0.08
CA GLN A 84 12.71 -1.66 -0.82
C GLN A 84 11.31 -2.16 -0.50
N THR A 85 11.01 -2.30 0.79
CA THR A 85 9.67 -2.72 1.20
C THR A 85 8.62 -1.71 0.77
N LEU A 86 8.93 -0.42 0.90
CA LEU A 86 7.99 0.61 0.48
C LEU A 86 7.71 0.54 -1.02
N HIS A 87 8.75 0.33 -1.84
CA HIS A 87 8.54 0.19 -3.28
C HIS A 87 7.56 -0.95 -3.58
N GLU A 88 7.74 -2.08 -2.94
CA GLU A 88 6.89 -3.23 -3.19
C GLU A 88 5.47 -3.02 -2.67
N LEU A 89 5.34 -2.40 -1.51
CA LEU A 89 4.01 -2.12 -0.96
C LEU A 89 3.23 -1.15 -1.85
N ILE A 90 3.91 -0.16 -2.41
CA ILE A 90 3.27 0.81 -3.28
C ILE A 90 2.77 0.14 -4.56
N GLU A 91 3.63 -0.69 -5.17
CA GLU A 91 3.24 -1.41 -6.37
C GLU A 91 2.08 -2.36 -6.10
N MET A 92 2.14 -3.05 -4.97
CA MET A 92 1.09 -3.96 -4.55
C MET A 92 -0.22 -3.24 -4.34
N PHE A 93 -0.16 -2.07 -3.70
CA PHE A 93 -1.37 -1.32 -3.42
C PHE A 93 -2.13 -1.00 -4.71
N TYR A 94 -1.45 -0.46 -5.72
CA TYR A 94 -2.16 -0.06 -6.93
C TYR A 94 -2.65 -1.26 -7.73
N TYR A 95 -1.87 -2.34 -7.73
CA TYR A 95 -2.31 -3.55 -8.41
C TYR A 95 -3.60 -4.07 -7.78
N TYR A 96 -3.64 -4.16 -6.46
CA TYR A 96 -4.81 -4.72 -5.80
C TYR A 96 -5.97 -3.74 -5.69
N LYS A 97 -5.69 -2.44 -5.74
CA LYS A 97 -6.78 -1.47 -5.84
C LYS A 97 -7.58 -1.74 -7.11
N ASN A 98 -6.88 -2.03 -8.19
CA ASN A 98 -7.54 -2.42 -9.42
C ASN A 98 -8.21 -3.79 -9.31
N GLU A 99 -7.53 -4.76 -8.73
CA GLU A 99 -8.08 -6.11 -8.61
C GLU A 99 -9.32 -6.17 -7.73
N THR A 100 -9.45 -5.25 -6.81
CA THR A 100 -10.64 -5.17 -5.97
C THR A 100 -11.74 -4.33 -6.62
N LEU A 101 -11.53 -3.86 -7.84
CA LEU A 101 -12.49 -3.06 -8.60
C LEU A 101 -12.91 -1.80 -7.84
N ASP A 102 -11.98 -1.25 -7.07
CA ASP A 102 -12.25 -0.05 -6.25
C ASP A 102 -13.40 -0.25 -5.26
N LEU A 103 -13.66 -1.49 -4.88
CA LEU A 103 -14.73 -1.75 -3.91
C LEU A 103 -14.30 -1.49 -2.46
N ILE A 104 -13.03 -1.17 -2.26
CA ILE A 104 -12.51 -0.89 -0.93
C ILE A 104 -11.79 0.46 -0.96
N SER A 105 -11.89 1.21 0.11
CA SER A 105 -11.21 2.51 0.17
C SER A 105 -9.70 2.33 0.27
N ASP A 106 -8.96 3.38 -0.05
CA ASP A 106 -7.50 3.34 0.05
C ASP A 106 -7.08 3.02 1.47
N ASP A 107 -7.68 3.68 2.43
CA ASP A 107 -7.31 3.50 3.84
C ASP A 107 -7.57 2.09 4.30
N ASP A 108 -8.69 1.53 3.91
CA ASP A 108 -9.04 0.17 4.33
C ASP A 108 -8.14 -0.86 3.67
N LEU A 109 -7.78 -0.65 2.42
CA LEU A 109 -6.86 -1.57 1.75
C LEU A 109 -5.49 -1.53 2.41
N ILE A 110 -5.00 -0.34 2.74
CA ILE A 110 -3.70 -0.20 3.40
C ILE A 110 -3.74 -0.86 4.78
N LYS A 111 -4.83 -0.70 5.51
CA LYS A 111 -4.96 -1.33 6.82
C LYS A 111 -5.00 -2.84 6.71
N PHE A 112 -5.70 -3.35 5.71
CA PHE A 112 -5.71 -4.79 5.48
C PHE A 112 -4.30 -5.30 5.19
N MET A 113 -3.58 -4.58 4.33
CA MET A 113 -2.22 -4.95 3.99
C MET A 113 -1.33 -4.98 5.23
N LYS A 114 -1.45 -3.96 6.09
CA LYS A 114 -0.63 -3.90 7.31
C LYS A 114 -0.98 -5.02 8.27
N THR A 115 -2.25 -5.27 8.47
CA THR A 115 -2.70 -6.33 9.38
C THR A 115 -2.19 -7.69 8.91
N ALA A 116 -2.31 -7.97 7.63
CA ALA A 116 -1.84 -9.25 7.09
C ALA A 116 -0.31 -9.33 7.12
N PHE A 117 0.35 -8.23 6.79
CA PHE A 117 1.81 -8.18 6.77
C PHE A 117 2.40 -8.50 8.14
N ASP A 118 1.84 -7.88 9.18
CA ASP A 118 2.34 -8.10 10.54
C ASP A 118 1.82 -9.41 11.13
N GLY A 119 0.72 -9.90 10.63
CA GLY A 119 0.08 -11.10 11.16
C GLY A 119 0.50 -12.36 10.44
N THR A 120 -0.39 -12.88 9.60
CA THR A 120 -0.19 -14.18 8.98
C THR A 120 1.00 -14.24 8.04
N CYS A 121 1.37 -13.10 7.46
CA CYS A 121 2.50 -13.06 6.53
C CYS A 121 3.84 -12.94 7.24
N GLN A 122 3.84 -12.46 8.47
CA GLN A 122 5.06 -12.29 9.25
C GLN A 122 6.15 -11.57 8.46
N GLY A 123 5.77 -10.49 7.80
CA GLY A 123 6.69 -9.66 7.06
C GLY A 123 7.02 -10.15 5.66
N SER A 124 6.37 -11.20 5.19
CA SER A 124 6.64 -11.72 3.85
C SER A 124 5.77 -11.02 2.83
N LEU A 125 6.39 -10.25 1.95
CA LEU A 125 5.67 -9.59 0.87
C LEU A 125 5.13 -10.58 -0.14
N GLU A 126 5.82 -11.69 -0.30
CA GLU A 126 5.38 -12.73 -1.21
C GLU A 126 4.07 -13.34 -0.75
N LEU A 127 3.96 -13.64 0.54
CA LEU A 127 2.72 -14.16 1.09
C LEU A 127 1.61 -13.12 1.07
N LEU A 128 1.97 -11.87 1.31
CA LEU A 128 0.98 -10.80 1.28
C LEU A 128 0.34 -10.71 -0.10
N ALA A 129 1.14 -10.66 -1.15
CA ALA A 129 0.60 -10.53 -2.49
C ALA A 129 0.00 -11.83 -3.00
N GLY A 130 0.74 -12.92 -2.85
CA GLY A 130 0.34 -14.17 -3.49
C GLY A 130 -0.73 -14.95 -2.79
N ARG A 131 -0.99 -14.62 -1.54
CA ARG A 131 -2.00 -15.34 -0.78
C ARG A 131 -3.06 -14.42 -0.22
N GLU A 132 -2.66 -13.48 0.63
CA GLU A 132 -3.65 -12.70 1.38
C GLU A 132 -4.40 -11.72 0.49
N LEU A 133 -3.68 -10.91 -0.26
CA LEU A 133 -4.33 -9.92 -1.11
C LEU A 133 -5.07 -10.56 -2.27
N ASP A 134 -4.51 -11.63 -2.82
CA ASP A 134 -5.16 -12.31 -3.93
C ASP A 134 -6.49 -12.90 -3.49
N ARG A 135 -6.54 -13.53 -2.33
CA ARG A 135 -7.78 -14.09 -1.80
C ARG A 135 -8.77 -12.98 -1.46
N PHE A 136 -8.28 -11.90 -0.86
CA PHE A 136 -9.11 -10.77 -0.49
C PHE A 136 -9.78 -10.17 -1.73
N ALA A 137 -9.01 -9.96 -2.79
CA ALA A 137 -9.54 -9.38 -4.02
C ALA A 137 -10.57 -10.30 -4.66
N ARG A 138 -10.30 -11.59 -4.67
CA ARG A 138 -11.26 -12.54 -5.23
C ARG A 138 -12.57 -12.53 -4.47
N ASN A 139 -12.48 -12.46 -3.15
CA ASN A 139 -13.69 -12.43 -2.34
C ASN A 139 -14.50 -11.17 -2.58
N LEU A 140 -13.83 -10.03 -2.71
CA LEU A 140 -14.55 -8.80 -2.99
C LEU A 140 -15.22 -8.84 -4.35
N ARG A 141 -14.52 -9.33 -5.37
CA ARG A 141 -15.10 -9.41 -6.71
C ARG A 141 -16.26 -10.36 -6.76
N GLY A 142 -16.22 -11.40 -5.93
CA GLY A 142 -17.30 -12.38 -5.88
C GLY A 142 -18.48 -11.94 -5.05
N GLY A 143 -18.43 -10.77 -4.44
CA GLY A 143 -19.54 -10.29 -3.66
C GLY A 143 -19.54 -10.73 -2.20
N TYR A 144 -18.48 -11.40 -1.75
CA TYR A 144 -18.40 -11.80 -0.36
C TYR A 144 -17.94 -10.64 0.49
N VAL A 145 -18.51 -10.51 1.65
CA VAL A 145 -18.09 -9.50 2.57
C VAL A 145 -16.88 -10.02 3.32
N CYS A 146 -15.79 -9.33 3.15
CA CYS A 146 -14.60 -9.77 3.77
C CYS A 146 -14.24 -8.73 4.78
N GLY A 147 -14.71 -8.85 5.91
CA GLY A 147 -14.51 -7.85 6.92
C GLY A 147 -13.21 -7.99 7.63
N PHE A 148 -12.95 -7.02 8.43
CA PHE A 148 -11.80 -7.07 9.26
C PHE A 148 -12.17 -7.57 10.64
N SER A 149 -13.39 -8.02 10.80
CA SER A 149 -13.83 -8.41 12.12
C SER A 149 -13.33 -9.78 12.46
N GLU A 150 -13.21 -10.00 13.70
CA GLU A 150 -12.76 -11.27 14.14
C GLU A 150 -13.82 -12.28 14.05
N ASP A 151 -14.99 -11.85 13.76
CA ASP A 151 -16.07 -12.77 13.70
C ASP A 151 -15.91 -13.76 12.63
N ASP A 152 -15.08 -13.46 11.67
CA ASP A 152 -14.93 -14.36 10.59
C ASP A 152 -14.41 -15.67 10.99
N ASN A 153 -13.95 -15.78 12.18
CA ASN A 153 -13.40 -16.97 12.53
C ASN A 153 -14.32 -18.05 12.72
N TYR A 154 -15.46 -17.81 13.10
CA TYR A 154 -16.14 -18.90 13.47
C TYR A 154 -17.03 -19.42 12.57
N GLU A 155 -16.92 -19.01 11.55
CA GLU A 155 -17.67 -19.63 10.75
C GLU A 155 -17.44 -20.89 10.52
N ASP A 156 -16.66 -21.24 10.96
CA ASP A 156 -16.32 -22.41 10.67
C ASP A 156 -17.06 -23.35 11.29
N GLU A 157 -17.38 -23.26 11.89
CA GLU A 157 -17.93 -24.16 12.31
C GLU A 157 -19.01 -24.52 11.77
N GLY A 158 -19.17 -24.08 11.23
CA GLY A 158 -20.11 -24.47 10.69
C GLY A 158 -20.26 -25.57 10.23
N ASP A 159 -19.77 -25.77 10.46
CA ASP A 159 -19.82 -26.54 10.25
C ASP A 159 -20.41 -27.28 10.28
N SER A 160 -20.31 -27.18 10.45
CA SER A 160 -20.54 -27.88 10.66
C SER A 160 -21.24 -28.56 10.51
N ASP A 161 -21.28 -28.55 10.58
CA ASP A 161 -21.80 -29.32 10.56
C ASP A 161 -22.45 -29.87 10.00
N GLY A 162 -22.19 -29.39 9.45
CA GLY A 162 -22.83 -30.07 8.71
C GLY A 162 -23.23 -31.30 9.08
N LYS A 163 -23.27 -31.72 9.59
CA LYS A 163 -23.44 -32.75 9.88
C LYS A 163 -24.58 -33.33 9.80
N TYR A 164 -24.88 -33.34 9.35
CA TYR A 164 -25.76 -34.02 9.12
C TYR A 164 -26.04 -34.58 8.28
#